data_b2fc3c0ea8390498ed78f9300542b4c4
#
_entry.id   b2fc3c0ea8390498ed78f9300542b4c4
#
_cell.length_a   1.000
_cell.length_b   1.000
_cell.length_c   1.000
_cell.angle_alpha   90.00
_cell.angle_beta   90.00
_cell.angle_gamma   90.00
#
_symmetry.space_group_name_H-M   'P 1'
#
loop_
_entity.id
_entity.type
_entity.pdbx_description
1 polymer ?
#
loop_
_entity_poly.entity_id
_entity_poly.type
_entity_poly.pdbx_seq_one_letter_code
_entity_poly.pdbx_strand_id
1 'polypeptide(L)'
;RTGQQRPYKSPEHVTSKKDKKYNYYIRYQTSSVKANSEQERELINMSDLTPFDCRANHKATFEDISPVLLEDHLRKTGSKLAKQVRKRGVEEILGDMQLLVGPPELRYIQNVAIMMFCEHPEKFFGYTSVQMTSFPEGSIENPSISEDFPNITGSVPQMIQATMERFRNLFIREKVIKVPNQMEALRIMNYPYQAIEEAVVNAFYHRDYMSCEPVTIEIEPDCINIMNFPGIDRSISEKTIAEGKRFVSRHYRNRRLGEFLKELDLSEGHSSGIPTIQEELEKNGSPRAEFFTDEDRRAMRIRIPIHPAFLEEDK
;
A
#
# COMPACT_ATOMS: atom_id res chain seq x y z
N ARG A 1 8.41 -33.67 3.98
CA ARG A 1 9.39 -32.79 3.27
C ARG A 1 8.63 -31.96 2.28
N THR A 2 8.65 -30.63 2.41
CA THR A 2 8.11 -29.71 1.41
C THR A 2 9.10 -29.64 0.27
N GLY A 3 8.65 -29.99 -0.95
CA GLY A 3 9.48 -29.93 -2.14
C GLY A 3 9.89 -28.50 -2.52
N GLN A 4 10.87 -28.38 -3.41
CA GLN A 4 11.46 -27.09 -3.79
C GLN A 4 10.63 -26.30 -4.83
N GLN A 5 9.71 -26.97 -5.52
CA GLN A 5 8.86 -26.35 -6.55
C GLN A 5 7.42 -26.24 -6.04
N ARG A 6 7.03 -25.09 -5.54
CA ARG A 6 5.64 -24.75 -5.16
C ARG A 6 5.06 -23.77 -6.20
N PRO A 7 3.75 -23.75 -6.42
CA PRO A 7 2.70 -24.63 -5.90
C PRO A 7 2.65 -25.97 -6.62
N TYR A 8 2.08 -26.99 -5.95
CA TYR A 8 1.92 -28.33 -6.55
C TYR A 8 0.50 -28.51 -7.07
N LYS A 9 0.38 -29.09 -8.26
CA LYS A 9 -0.90 -29.63 -8.75
C LYS A 9 -1.13 -31.02 -8.16
N SER A 10 -2.31 -31.24 -7.60
CA SER A 10 -2.77 -32.55 -7.14
C SER A 10 -3.79 -33.13 -8.13
N PRO A 11 -3.78 -34.46 -8.36
CA PRO A 11 -4.80 -35.07 -9.20
C PRO A 11 -6.16 -34.93 -8.57
N GLU A 12 -7.15 -34.60 -9.39
CA GLU A 12 -8.57 -34.68 -9.03
C GLU A 12 -8.89 -36.16 -8.75
N HIS A 13 -9.76 -36.41 -7.75
CA HIS A 13 -10.21 -37.78 -7.43
C HIS A 13 -11.00 -38.34 -8.63
N VAL A 14 -10.32 -39.08 -9.49
CA VAL A 14 -10.92 -39.69 -10.67
C VAL A 14 -10.85 -41.21 -10.57
N THR A 15 -11.98 -41.86 -10.83
CA THR A 15 -12.14 -43.31 -10.80
C THR A 15 -11.49 -44.01 -11.99
N SER A 16 -11.01 -43.33 -13.02
CA SER A 16 -10.34 -43.90 -14.19
C SER A 16 -8.89 -43.46 -14.34
N LYS A 17 -8.03 -44.43 -14.70
CA LYS A 17 -6.57 -44.20 -14.83
C LYS A 17 -6.17 -43.34 -16.05
N LYS A 18 -7.05 -43.05 -16.98
CA LYS A 18 -6.70 -42.45 -18.29
C LYS A 18 -6.79 -40.94 -18.38
N ASP A 19 -7.60 -40.27 -17.52
CA ASP A 19 -7.80 -38.81 -17.58
C ASP A 19 -7.60 -38.14 -16.22
N LYS A 20 -6.38 -38.14 -15.71
CA LYS A 20 -6.07 -37.41 -14.48
C LYS A 20 -5.94 -35.92 -14.76
N LYS A 21 -6.97 -35.14 -14.39
CA LYS A 21 -6.88 -33.70 -14.32
C LYS A 21 -6.11 -33.29 -13.07
N TYR A 22 -5.16 -32.41 -13.23
CA TYR A 22 -4.36 -31.89 -12.12
C TYR A 22 -4.78 -30.45 -11.85
N ASN A 23 -5.15 -30.16 -10.60
CA ASN A 23 -5.59 -28.85 -10.15
C ASN A 23 -4.76 -28.39 -8.95
N TYR A 24 -4.75 -27.08 -8.73
CA TYR A 24 -4.25 -26.51 -7.48
C TYR A 24 -5.35 -26.58 -6.42
N TYR A 25 -4.96 -26.75 -5.16
CA TYR A 25 -5.86 -26.81 -4.01
C TYR A 25 -5.38 -25.86 -2.93
N ILE A 26 -6.32 -25.21 -2.28
CA ILE A 26 -6.10 -24.36 -1.12
C ILE A 26 -6.73 -25.03 0.12
N ARG A 27 -6.18 -24.69 1.28
CA ARG A 27 -6.76 -25.13 2.54
C ARG A 27 -7.81 -24.13 2.97
N TYR A 28 -9.05 -24.58 3.08
CA TYR A 28 -10.16 -23.81 3.63
C TYR A 28 -10.64 -24.51 4.89
N GLN A 29 -10.41 -23.89 6.06
CA GLN A 29 -10.64 -24.50 7.37
C GLN A 29 -10.04 -25.92 7.48
N THR A 30 -10.87 -26.96 7.61
CA THR A 30 -10.44 -28.36 7.71
C THR A 30 -10.36 -29.09 6.37
N SER A 31 -10.85 -28.48 5.28
CA SER A 31 -10.96 -29.09 3.95
C SER A 31 -9.94 -28.53 2.96
N SER A 32 -9.57 -29.35 1.96
CA SER A 32 -8.80 -28.89 0.80
C SER A 32 -9.79 -28.67 -0.36
N VAL A 33 -9.88 -27.44 -0.83
CA VAL A 33 -10.81 -27.02 -1.90
C VAL A 33 -10.02 -26.73 -3.16
N LYS A 34 -10.59 -27.05 -4.32
CA LYS A 34 -9.98 -26.71 -5.61
C LYS A 34 -9.86 -25.20 -5.73
N ALA A 35 -8.67 -24.71 -6.06
CA ALA A 35 -8.42 -23.30 -6.29
C ALA A 35 -9.19 -22.82 -7.54
N ASN A 36 -9.80 -21.65 -7.45
CA ASN A 36 -10.34 -20.96 -8.62
C ASN A 36 -9.19 -20.28 -9.40
N SER A 37 -9.49 -19.66 -10.55
CA SER A 37 -8.49 -19.06 -11.43
C SER A 37 -7.72 -17.91 -10.77
N GLU A 38 -8.34 -17.17 -9.87
CA GLU A 38 -7.70 -16.08 -9.12
C GLU A 38 -6.73 -16.65 -8.07
N GLN A 39 -7.19 -17.63 -7.30
CA GLN A 39 -6.40 -18.36 -6.31
C GLN A 39 -5.24 -19.14 -6.95
N GLU A 40 -5.42 -19.68 -8.15
CA GLU A 40 -4.33 -20.30 -8.92
C GLU A 40 -3.25 -19.29 -9.27
N ARG A 41 -3.62 -18.09 -9.72
CA ARG A 41 -2.68 -17.00 -9.99
C ARG A 41 -1.93 -16.58 -8.71
N GLU A 42 -2.64 -16.44 -7.60
CA GLU A 42 -2.05 -16.12 -6.30
C GLU A 42 -1.02 -17.18 -5.89
N LEU A 43 -1.36 -18.46 -5.98
CA LEU A 43 -0.45 -19.57 -5.67
C LEU A 43 0.79 -19.60 -6.55
N ILE A 44 0.64 -19.31 -7.86
CA ILE A 44 1.76 -19.23 -8.80
C ILE A 44 2.64 -18.04 -8.46
N ASN A 45 2.06 -16.88 -8.17
CA ASN A 45 2.81 -15.70 -7.78
C ASN A 45 3.57 -15.87 -6.46
N MET A 46 2.97 -16.57 -5.48
CA MET A 46 3.64 -16.93 -4.23
C MET A 46 4.81 -17.90 -4.41
N SER A 47 4.86 -18.64 -5.52
CA SER A 47 5.95 -19.56 -5.82
C SER A 47 7.19 -18.88 -6.40
N ASP A 48 7.01 -17.71 -6.98
CA ASP A 48 8.13 -16.89 -7.43
C ASP A 48 8.77 -16.23 -6.20
N LEU A 49 9.98 -16.68 -5.88
CA LEU A 49 10.75 -16.19 -4.74
C LEU A 49 11.21 -14.74 -4.92
N THR A 50 11.13 -14.21 -6.15
CA THR A 50 11.48 -12.82 -6.46
C THR A 50 10.28 -11.92 -6.15
N PRO A 51 10.39 -10.98 -5.19
CA PRO A 51 9.34 -10.01 -4.92
C PRO A 51 8.92 -9.29 -6.20
N PHE A 52 7.63 -8.93 -6.30
CA PHE A 52 7.09 -8.34 -7.53
C PHE A 52 7.84 -7.07 -7.95
N ASP A 53 8.19 -6.24 -7.01
CA ASP A 53 8.93 -4.99 -7.23
C ASP A 53 10.35 -5.18 -7.75
N CYS A 54 10.97 -6.35 -7.50
CA CYS A 54 12.30 -6.72 -8.00
C CYS A 54 12.26 -7.44 -9.37
N ARG A 55 11.08 -7.77 -9.89
CA ARG A 55 10.98 -8.48 -11.19
C ARG A 55 11.26 -7.54 -12.34
N ALA A 56 11.80 -8.13 -13.43
CA ALA A 56 12.00 -7.43 -14.70
C ALA A 56 10.66 -7.02 -15.33
N ASN A 57 10.54 -5.78 -15.77
CA ASN A 57 9.46 -5.33 -16.62
C ASN A 57 9.88 -5.43 -18.09
N HIS A 58 9.20 -6.29 -18.84
CA HIS A 58 9.52 -6.52 -20.26
C HIS A 58 8.81 -5.55 -21.21
N LYS A 59 7.96 -4.65 -20.69
CA LYS A 59 7.22 -3.65 -21.47
C LYS A 59 7.81 -2.25 -21.36
N ALA A 60 8.48 -1.96 -20.23
CA ALA A 60 9.05 -0.66 -19.97
C ALA A 60 10.38 -0.47 -20.69
N THR A 61 10.62 0.76 -21.12
CA THR A 61 11.86 1.24 -21.71
C THR A 61 12.50 2.32 -20.82
N PHE A 62 13.74 2.68 -21.07
CA PHE A 62 14.41 3.76 -20.31
C PHE A 62 13.75 5.14 -20.51
N GLU A 63 12.99 5.32 -21.59
CA GLU A 63 12.22 6.54 -21.86
C GLU A 63 11.01 6.71 -20.94
N ASP A 64 10.53 5.62 -20.35
CA ASP A 64 9.43 5.64 -19.39
C ASP A 64 9.87 6.13 -17.99
N ILE A 65 11.16 6.24 -17.76
CA ILE A 65 11.74 6.72 -16.50
C ILE A 65 12.02 8.21 -16.59
N SER A 66 11.37 9.00 -15.74
CA SER A 66 11.57 10.44 -15.66
C SER A 66 12.92 10.78 -15.03
N PRO A 67 13.85 11.42 -15.78
CA PRO A 67 15.12 11.87 -15.20
C PRO A 67 14.91 12.88 -14.06
N VAL A 68 13.81 13.62 -14.09
CA VAL A 68 13.46 14.62 -13.06
C VAL A 68 13.11 13.93 -11.75
N LEU A 69 12.25 12.90 -11.78
CA LEU A 69 11.89 12.13 -10.59
C LEU A 69 13.10 11.39 -10.01
N LEU A 70 13.94 10.84 -10.88
CA LEU A 70 15.17 10.17 -10.48
C LEU A 70 16.15 11.14 -9.82
N GLU A 71 16.38 12.31 -10.42
CA GLU A 71 17.25 13.37 -9.86
C GLU A 71 16.70 13.87 -8.52
N ASP A 72 15.39 14.11 -8.40
CA ASP A 72 14.73 14.58 -7.19
C ASP A 72 14.88 13.58 -6.03
N HIS A 73 14.64 12.31 -6.29
CA HIS A 73 14.85 11.25 -5.31
C HIS A 73 16.30 11.21 -4.82
N LEU A 74 17.26 11.16 -5.75
CA LEU A 74 18.67 11.10 -5.42
C LEU A 74 19.14 12.36 -4.66
N ARG A 75 18.54 13.52 -4.91
CA ARG A 75 18.80 14.75 -4.16
C ARG A 75 18.24 14.68 -2.75
N LYS A 76 17.00 14.22 -2.58
CA LYS A 76 16.36 14.06 -1.27
C LYS A 76 17.10 13.08 -0.38
N THR A 77 17.62 12.01 -0.96
CA THR A 77 18.43 11.00 -0.24
C THR A 77 19.91 11.38 -0.07
N GLY A 78 20.32 12.57 -0.51
CA GLY A 78 21.72 13.07 -0.39
C GLY A 78 22.72 12.32 -1.26
N SER A 79 22.27 11.58 -2.27
CA SER A 79 23.13 10.79 -3.16
C SER A 79 23.97 11.65 -4.09
N LYS A 80 25.27 11.32 -4.22
CA LYS A 80 26.18 11.97 -5.18
C LYS A 80 25.79 11.73 -6.64
N LEU A 81 24.99 10.72 -6.92
CA LEU A 81 24.49 10.37 -8.25
C LEU A 81 23.54 11.45 -8.79
N ALA A 82 22.86 12.23 -7.93
CA ALA A 82 21.93 13.27 -8.35
C ALA A 82 22.53 14.22 -9.42
N LYS A 83 23.77 14.65 -9.24
CA LYS A 83 24.48 15.56 -10.19
C LYS A 83 24.91 14.87 -11.50
N GLN A 84 24.78 13.56 -11.56
CA GLN A 84 25.27 12.75 -12.68
C GLN A 84 24.15 12.29 -13.62
N VAL A 85 22.87 12.35 -13.19
CA VAL A 85 21.70 11.87 -13.96
C VAL A 85 21.70 12.43 -15.38
N ARG A 86 21.88 13.75 -15.54
CA ARG A 86 21.84 14.41 -16.85
C ARG A 86 23.08 14.13 -17.73
N LYS A 87 24.21 13.76 -17.09
CA LYS A 87 25.48 13.53 -17.84
C LYS A 87 25.62 12.10 -18.30
N ARG A 88 25.19 11.14 -17.46
CA ARG A 88 25.38 9.71 -17.69
C ARG A 88 24.14 9.03 -18.27
N GLY A 89 22.98 9.68 -18.13
CA GLY A 89 21.71 9.13 -18.57
C GLY A 89 21.08 8.16 -17.59
N VAL A 90 19.78 7.87 -17.83
CA VAL A 90 18.94 7.07 -16.94
C VAL A 90 19.47 5.64 -16.77
N GLU A 91 19.85 4.98 -17.88
CA GLU A 91 20.29 3.58 -17.85
C GLU A 91 21.49 3.35 -16.93
N GLU A 92 22.53 4.19 -17.03
CA GLU A 92 23.71 4.03 -16.20
C GLU A 92 23.40 4.27 -14.72
N ILE A 93 22.57 5.27 -14.42
CA ILE A 93 22.18 5.58 -13.02
C ILE A 93 21.34 4.44 -12.44
N LEU A 94 20.37 3.92 -13.19
CA LEU A 94 19.59 2.74 -12.74
C LEU A 94 20.49 1.52 -12.53
N GLY A 95 21.54 1.36 -13.35
CA GLY A 95 22.56 0.32 -13.18
C GLY A 95 23.30 0.47 -11.84
N ASP A 96 23.77 1.67 -11.52
CA ASP A 96 24.45 1.96 -10.24
C ASP A 96 23.52 1.75 -9.02
N MET A 97 22.22 2.02 -9.18
CA MET A 97 21.20 1.78 -8.16
C MET A 97 20.76 0.31 -8.08
N GLN A 98 21.32 -0.58 -8.93
CA GLN A 98 20.95 -1.99 -9.01
C GLN A 98 19.47 -2.22 -9.35
N LEU A 99 18.92 -1.40 -10.23
CA LEU A 99 17.52 -1.45 -10.66
C LEU A 99 17.33 -2.07 -12.06
N LEU A 100 18.38 -2.70 -12.58
CA LEU A 100 18.37 -3.41 -13.84
C LEU A 100 18.57 -4.90 -13.64
N VAL A 101 17.90 -5.70 -14.49
CA VAL A 101 17.97 -7.17 -14.52
C VAL A 101 18.34 -7.61 -15.92
N GLY A 102 19.11 -8.68 -16.03
CA GLY A 102 19.54 -9.27 -17.29
C GLY A 102 21.02 -9.03 -17.60
N PRO A 103 21.53 -9.66 -18.68
CA PRO A 103 22.90 -9.48 -19.13
C PRO A 103 23.14 -8.08 -19.71
N PRO A 104 24.40 -7.62 -19.84
CA PRO A 104 24.72 -6.29 -20.34
C PRO A 104 24.10 -5.96 -21.72
N GLU A 105 23.92 -6.97 -22.56
CA GLU A 105 23.36 -6.84 -23.91
C GLU A 105 21.84 -6.73 -23.96
N LEU A 106 21.15 -7.11 -22.83
CA LEU A 106 19.69 -7.11 -22.74
C LEU A 106 19.24 -6.84 -21.32
N ARG A 107 19.22 -5.58 -20.94
CA ARG A 107 18.82 -5.12 -19.59
C ARG A 107 17.37 -4.73 -19.56
N TYR A 108 16.68 -5.16 -18.52
CA TYR A 108 15.31 -4.81 -18.22
C TYR A 108 15.24 -4.00 -16.93
N ILE A 109 14.32 -3.06 -16.89
CA ILE A 109 14.04 -2.23 -15.72
C ILE A 109 13.25 -3.06 -14.69
N GLN A 110 13.62 -3.00 -13.42
CA GLN A 110 12.82 -3.59 -12.34
C GLN A 110 11.53 -2.81 -12.14
N ASN A 111 10.46 -3.51 -11.72
CA ASN A 111 9.16 -2.87 -11.46
C ASN A 111 9.24 -1.72 -10.46
N VAL A 112 10.08 -1.82 -9.42
CA VAL A 112 10.25 -0.75 -8.44
C VAL A 112 10.73 0.56 -9.06
N ALA A 113 11.60 0.51 -10.08
CA ALA A 113 12.06 1.73 -10.75
C ALA A 113 10.90 2.44 -11.47
N ILE A 114 9.97 1.66 -12.04
CA ILE A 114 8.75 2.22 -12.64
C ILE A 114 7.83 2.81 -11.56
N MET A 115 7.66 2.11 -10.44
CA MET A 115 6.87 2.62 -9.31
C MET A 115 7.40 3.94 -8.78
N MET A 116 8.72 4.10 -8.74
CA MET A 116 9.38 5.26 -8.14
C MET A 116 9.58 6.42 -9.11
N PHE A 117 9.87 6.13 -10.38
CA PHE A 117 10.42 7.12 -11.32
C PHE A 117 9.64 7.25 -12.64
N CYS A 118 8.52 6.53 -12.82
CA CYS A 118 7.63 6.73 -13.96
C CYS A 118 6.49 7.69 -13.59
N GLU A 119 6.17 8.65 -14.47
CA GLU A 119 5.06 9.58 -14.29
C GLU A 119 3.69 8.91 -14.55
N HIS A 120 3.70 7.79 -15.28
CA HIS A 120 2.51 7.05 -15.68
C HIS A 120 2.63 5.54 -15.40
N PRO A 121 2.84 5.12 -14.14
CA PRO A 121 3.01 3.70 -13.80
C PRO A 121 1.77 2.86 -14.09
N GLU A 122 0.58 3.47 -14.21
CA GLU A 122 -0.67 2.80 -14.59
C GLU A 122 -0.63 2.19 -16.00
N LYS A 123 0.29 2.59 -16.87
CA LYS A 123 0.54 1.95 -18.16
C LYS A 123 1.09 0.52 -18.02
N PHE A 124 1.78 0.25 -16.94
CA PHE A 124 2.45 -1.03 -16.65
C PHE A 124 1.71 -1.84 -15.59
N PHE A 125 1.17 -1.16 -14.60
CA PHE A 125 0.44 -1.74 -13.48
C PHE A 125 -0.94 -1.11 -13.45
N GLY A 126 -1.94 -1.82 -13.94
CA GLY A 126 -3.31 -1.30 -14.05
C GLY A 126 -3.83 -0.74 -12.72
N TYR A 127 -4.61 0.33 -12.80
CA TYR A 127 -5.26 0.97 -11.65
C TYR A 127 -4.29 1.43 -10.54
N THR A 128 -3.05 1.77 -10.90
CA THR A 128 -2.11 2.39 -9.97
C THR A 128 -2.50 3.85 -9.77
N SER A 129 -3.44 4.07 -8.86
CA SER A 129 -4.02 5.37 -8.54
C SER A 129 -4.60 5.37 -7.12
N VAL A 130 -4.95 6.55 -6.62
CA VAL A 130 -5.78 6.71 -5.43
C VAL A 130 -7.14 7.22 -5.86
N GLN A 131 -8.18 6.54 -5.43
CA GLN A 131 -9.57 6.99 -5.52
C GLN A 131 -9.99 7.51 -4.16
N MET A 132 -10.58 8.70 -4.15
CA MET A 132 -11.04 9.35 -2.92
C MET A 132 -12.47 9.83 -3.11
N THR A 133 -13.36 9.42 -2.19
CA THR A 133 -14.77 9.78 -2.18
C THR A 133 -15.14 10.27 -0.78
N SER A 134 -15.88 11.37 -0.70
CA SER A 134 -16.48 11.86 0.55
C SER A 134 -17.96 11.53 0.60
N PHE A 135 -18.40 11.05 1.75
CA PHE A 135 -19.79 10.72 2.08
C PHE A 135 -20.25 11.60 3.25
N PRO A 136 -20.64 12.87 3.03
CA PRO A 136 -20.96 13.81 4.10
C PRO A 136 -22.16 13.39 4.99
N GLU A 137 -23.01 12.50 4.50
CA GLU A 137 -24.15 11.96 5.26
C GLU A 137 -23.99 10.46 5.56
N GLY A 138 -22.80 9.90 5.35
CA GLY A 138 -22.51 8.47 5.56
C GLY A 138 -22.79 7.61 4.33
N SER A 139 -21.85 6.72 4.03
CA SER A 139 -21.96 5.80 2.88
C SER A 139 -23.05 4.73 3.05
N ILE A 140 -23.43 4.44 4.29
CA ILE A 140 -24.49 3.47 4.63
C ILE A 140 -25.85 4.18 4.73
N GLU A 141 -25.88 5.34 5.41
CA GLU A 141 -27.11 6.10 5.69
C GLU A 141 -27.66 6.75 4.43
N ASN A 142 -26.79 7.38 3.65
CA ASN A 142 -27.19 8.06 2.39
C ASN A 142 -26.12 7.96 1.30
N PRO A 143 -25.92 6.77 0.68
CA PRO A 143 -24.88 6.53 -0.32
C PRO A 143 -25.04 7.38 -1.59
N SER A 144 -26.22 7.96 -1.84
CA SER A 144 -26.48 8.81 -3.00
C SER A 144 -25.89 10.22 -2.86
N ILE A 145 -25.52 10.63 -1.66
CA ILE A 145 -24.86 11.92 -1.39
C ILE A 145 -23.38 11.67 -1.21
N SER A 146 -22.66 11.71 -2.32
CA SER A 146 -21.21 11.53 -2.36
C SER A 146 -20.54 12.55 -3.27
N GLU A 147 -19.29 12.87 -2.95
CA GLU A 147 -18.41 13.70 -3.75
C GLU A 147 -17.17 12.91 -4.14
N ASP A 148 -17.03 12.62 -5.44
CA ASP A 148 -15.84 11.97 -5.97
C ASP A 148 -14.77 12.98 -6.34
N PHE A 149 -13.58 12.80 -5.82
CA PHE A 149 -12.43 13.63 -6.18
C PHE A 149 -11.69 13.05 -7.39
N PRO A 150 -11.04 13.91 -8.20
CA PRO A 150 -10.20 13.43 -9.30
C PRO A 150 -9.16 12.43 -8.80
N ASN A 151 -8.99 11.32 -9.53
CA ASN A 151 -8.02 10.29 -9.20
C ASN A 151 -6.61 10.88 -9.10
N ILE A 152 -5.87 10.47 -8.09
CA ILE A 152 -4.46 10.82 -7.95
C ILE A 152 -3.64 9.73 -8.66
N THR A 153 -2.82 10.15 -9.62
CA THR A 153 -1.92 9.29 -10.41
C THR A 153 -0.50 9.82 -10.33
N GLY A 154 0.47 9.07 -10.83
CA GLY A 154 1.88 9.41 -10.82
C GLY A 154 2.74 8.34 -10.17
N SER A 155 4.01 8.61 -9.96
CA SER A 155 4.89 7.71 -9.19
C SER A 155 4.36 7.53 -7.77
N VAL A 156 4.74 6.44 -7.10
CA VAL A 156 4.29 6.16 -5.73
C VAL A 156 4.57 7.33 -4.77
N PRO A 157 5.78 7.93 -4.75
CA PRO A 157 6.02 9.11 -3.91
C PRO A 157 5.13 10.30 -4.26
N GLN A 158 4.88 10.55 -5.56
CA GLN A 158 3.98 11.64 -5.99
C GLN A 158 2.54 11.39 -5.53
N MET A 159 2.05 10.15 -5.64
CA MET A 159 0.70 9.80 -5.19
C MET A 159 0.56 9.95 -3.67
N ILE A 160 1.55 9.51 -2.89
CA ILE A 160 1.55 9.70 -1.43
C ILE A 160 1.51 11.20 -1.11
N GLN A 161 2.41 11.99 -1.69
CA GLN A 161 2.48 13.43 -1.44
C GLN A 161 1.16 14.14 -1.82
N ALA A 162 0.63 13.89 -3.01
CA ALA A 162 -0.61 14.51 -3.47
C ALA A 162 -1.82 14.10 -2.61
N THR A 163 -1.85 12.85 -2.13
CA THR A 163 -2.88 12.38 -1.19
C THR A 163 -2.80 13.15 0.13
N MET A 164 -1.59 13.29 0.69
CA MET A 164 -1.39 14.02 1.95
C MET A 164 -1.65 15.52 1.81
N GLU A 165 -1.32 16.13 0.68
CA GLU A 165 -1.67 17.53 0.37
C GLU A 165 -3.19 17.71 0.30
N ARG A 166 -3.92 16.78 -0.33
CA ARG A 166 -5.38 16.80 -0.38
C ARG A 166 -5.99 16.69 1.02
N PHE A 167 -5.50 15.77 1.86
CA PHE A 167 -5.93 15.65 3.24
C PHE A 167 -5.71 16.94 4.03
N ARG A 168 -4.52 17.52 3.94
CA ARG A 168 -4.16 18.77 4.62
C ARG A 168 -5.06 19.93 4.22
N ASN A 169 -5.38 20.03 2.95
CA ASN A 169 -6.11 21.18 2.43
C ASN A 169 -7.62 21.09 2.63
N LEU A 170 -8.19 19.88 2.62
CA LEU A 170 -9.65 19.70 2.60
C LEU A 170 -10.21 19.08 3.88
N PHE A 171 -9.48 18.19 4.54
CA PHE A 171 -10.06 17.34 5.58
C PHE A 171 -9.41 17.50 6.96
N ILE A 172 -8.14 17.86 7.06
CA ILE A 172 -7.46 18.02 8.35
C ILE A 172 -7.75 19.42 8.90
N ARG A 173 -8.26 19.46 10.14
CA ARG A 173 -8.61 20.69 10.88
C ARG A 173 -7.98 20.67 12.26
N GLU A 174 -7.54 21.85 12.72
CA GLU A 174 -7.03 22.05 14.08
C GLU A 174 -8.09 22.79 14.92
N LYS A 175 -8.23 22.38 16.19
CA LYS A 175 -9.03 23.07 17.19
C LYS A 175 -8.13 23.43 18.37
N VAL A 176 -8.21 24.68 18.80
CA VAL A 176 -7.46 25.18 19.96
C VAL A 176 -8.42 25.35 21.13
N ILE A 177 -8.24 24.56 22.18
CA ILE A 177 -9.07 24.56 23.37
C ILE A 177 -8.32 25.24 24.51
N LYS A 178 -8.87 26.32 25.06
CA LYS A 178 -8.33 26.94 26.26
C LYS A 178 -8.82 26.18 27.49
N VAL A 179 -7.91 25.60 28.23
CA VAL A 179 -8.23 24.92 29.50
C VAL A 179 -8.17 25.93 30.64
N PRO A 180 -9.23 26.07 31.46
CA PRO A 180 -9.21 26.97 32.61
C PRO A 180 -8.04 26.62 33.55
N ASN A 181 -7.34 27.65 34.04
CA ASN A 181 -6.17 27.55 34.91
C ASN A 181 -4.90 26.91 34.31
N GLN A 182 -4.81 26.78 33.00
CA GLN A 182 -3.60 26.41 32.30
C GLN A 182 -3.15 27.57 31.39
N MET A 183 -1.83 27.86 31.38
CA MET A 183 -1.27 28.90 30.52
C MET A 183 -1.25 28.48 29.05
N GLU A 184 -1.11 27.18 28.78
CA GLU A 184 -1.04 26.61 27.44
C GLU A 184 -2.41 26.12 26.98
N ALA A 185 -2.78 26.45 25.75
CA ALA A 185 -3.97 25.91 25.12
C ALA A 185 -3.68 24.51 24.57
N LEU A 186 -4.65 23.62 24.72
CA LEU A 186 -4.60 22.31 24.10
C LEU A 186 -4.90 22.44 22.60
N ARG A 187 -4.00 21.94 21.76
CA ARG A 187 -4.19 21.85 20.31
C ARG A 187 -4.53 20.41 19.94
N ILE A 188 -5.65 20.22 19.32
CA ILE A 188 -6.11 18.91 18.86
C ILE A 188 -6.41 18.96 17.37
N MET A 189 -6.13 17.85 16.70
CA MET A 189 -6.48 17.67 15.29
C MET A 189 -7.72 16.79 15.19
N ASN A 190 -8.59 17.04 14.21
CA ASN A 190 -9.66 16.08 13.93
C ASN A 190 -9.09 14.71 13.54
N TYR A 191 -8.00 14.72 12.75
CA TYR A 191 -7.21 13.55 12.38
C TYR A 191 -5.73 13.91 12.51
N PRO A 192 -4.92 13.19 13.31
CA PRO A 192 -3.47 13.41 13.36
C PRO A 192 -2.84 13.15 11.99
N TYR A 193 -2.05 14.12 11.51
CA TYR A 193 -1.43 14.05 10.18
C TYR A 193 -0.57 12.79 10.02
N GLN A 194 0.27 12.47 11.02
CA GLN A 194 1.17 11.33 10.98
C GLN A 194 0.41 9.99 10.96
N ALA A 195 -0.75 9.89 11.62
CA ALA A 195 -1.56 8.67 11.58
C ALA A 195 -2.13 8.42 10.17
N ILE A 196 -2.60 9.48 9.49
CA ILE A 196 -3.06 9.38 8.10
C ILE A 196 -1.90 9.06 7.16
N GLU A 197 -0.75 9.74 7.32
CA GLU A 197 0.44 9.52 6.50
C GLU A 197 0.90 8.07 6.56
N GLU A 198 1.05 7.51 7.77
CA GLU A 198 1.45 6.12 7.96
C GLU A 198 0.44 5.15 7.34
N ALA A 199 -0.87 5.41 7.48
CA ALA A 199 -1.90 4.57 6.88
C ALA A 199 -1.87 4.61 5.33
N VAL A 200 -1.66 5.79 4.74
CA VAL A 200 -1.50 5.97 3.28
C VAL A 200 -0.24 5.26 2.78
N VAL A 201 0.90 5.48 3.43
CA VAL A 201 2.16 4.82 3.06
C VAL A 201 2.05 3.30 3.13
N ASN A 202 1.43 2.78 4.20
CA ASN A 202 1.17 1.34 4.35
C ASN A 202 0.27 0.80 3.24
N ALA A 203 -0.74 1.55 2.81
CA ALA A 203 -1.61 1.13 1.72
C ALA A 203 -0.82 0.93 0.41
N PHE A 204 0.10 1.84 0.07
CA PHE A 204 0.99 1.68 -1.09
C PHE A 204 2.04 0.59 -0.91
N TYR A 205 2.64 0.49 0.26
CA TYR A 205 3.69 -0.49 0.52
C TYR A 205 3.17 -1.94 0.44
N HIS A 206 1.96 -2.18 0.93
CA HIS A 206 1.38 -3.53 1.00
C HIS A 206 0.47 -3.89 -0.18
N ARG A 207 0.15 -2.92 -1.05
CA ARG A 207 -0.66 -3.16 -2.26
C ARG A 207 -0.04 -4.23 -3.16
N ASP A 208 -0.89 -5.04 -3.78
CA ASP A 208 -0.49 -5.87 -4.92
C ASP A 208 -0.63 -5.06 -6.22
N TYR A 209 0.48 -4.73 -6.84
CA TYR A 209 0.51 -3.99 -8.10
C TYR A 209 0.13 -4.84 -9.33
N MET A 210 -0.11 -6.14 -9.14
CA MET A 210 -0.74 -7.00 -10.16
C MET A 210 -2.27 -6.98 -10.06
N SER A 211 -2.83 -6.52 -8.95
CA SER A 211 -4.27 -6.33 -8.78
C SER A 211 -4.76 -5.14 -9.61
N CYS A 212 -6.01 -5.24 -10.08
CA CYS A 212 -6.68 -4.14 -10.75
C CYS A 212 -7.42 -3.19 -9.79
N GLU A 213 -7.13 -3.26 -8.48
CA GLU A 213 -7.79 -2.43 -7.49
C GLU A 213 -6.90 -1.24 -7.09
N PRO A 214 -7.40 0.00 -7.10
CA PRO A 214 -6.67 1.17 -6.62
C PRO A 214 -6.55 1.18 -5.09
N VAL A 215 -5.76 2.11 -4.55
CA VAL A 215 -5.92 2.51 -3.15
C VAL A 215 -7.19 3.34 -3.05
N THR A 216 -8.12 2.93 -2.19
CA THR A 216 -9.41 3.61 -2.04
C THR A 216 -9.48 4.29 -0.68
N ILE A 217 -9.94 5.54 -0.69
CA ILE A 217 -10.10 6.36 0.51
C ILE A 217 -11.52 6.88 0.55
N GLU A 218 -12.23 6.59 1.64
CA GLU A 218 -13.58 7.07 1.90
C GLU A 218 -13.56 7.97 3.13
N ILE A 219 -14.11 9.16 3.00
CA ILE A 219 -14.25 10.14 4.07
C ILE A 219 -15.70 10.13 4.53
N GLU A 220 -15.91 9.64 5.74
CA GLU A 220 -17.19 9.55 6.40
C GLU A 220 -17.37 10.71 7.41
N PRO A 221 -18.58 10.99 7.91
CA PRO A 221 -18.80 12.04 8.90
C PRO A 221 -17.99 11.86 10.19
N ASP A 222 -17.71 10.60 10.56
CA ASP A 222 -17.07 10.24 11.84
C ASP A 222 -15.72 9.55 11.68
N CYS A 223 -15.26 9.25 10.45
CA CYS A 223 -14.01 8.54 10.23
C CYS A 223 -13.46 8.70 8.81
N ILE A 224 -12.24 8.26 8.63
CA ILE A 224 -11.61 8.02 7.32
C ILE A 224 -11.34 6.53 7.20
N ASN A 225 -11.76 5.93 6.08
CA ASN A 225 -11.44 4.57 5.70
C ASN A 225 -10.37 4.58 4.61
N ILE A 226 -9.26 3.89 4.82
CA ILE A 226 -8.20 3.69 3.82
C ILE A 226 -8.13 2.21 3.51
N MET A 227 -8.30 1.86 2.24
CA MET A 227 -8.37 0.48 1.78
C MET A 227 -7.30 0.18 0.74
N ASN A 228 -6.69 -0.98 0.86
CA ASN A 228 -5.79 -1.53 -0.14
C ASN A 228 -6.04 -3.02 -0.37
N PHE A 229 -5.60 -3.50 -1.53
CA PHE A 229 -5.79 -4.86 -2.00
C PHE A 229 -4.43 -5.51 -2.33
N PRO A 230 -4.23 -6.80 -1.99
CA PRO A 230 -5.08 -7.63 -1.13
C PRO A 230 -4.88 -7.29 0.35
N GLY A 231 -5.59 -8.02 1.20
CA GLY A 231 -5.46 -7.90 2.64
C GLY A 231 -4.11 -8.36 3.19
N ILE A 232 -4.00 -8.35 4.49
CA ILE A 232 -2.81 -8.72 5.25
C ILE A 232 -2.47 -10.21 5.07
N ASP A 233 -1.19 -10.57 5.24
CA ASP A 233 -0.70 -11.94 5.13
C ASP A 233 -1.51 -12.92 6.00
N ARG A 234 -1.92 -14.05 5.42
CA ARG A 234 -2.75 -15.09 6.07
C ARG A 234 -2.07 -15.73 7.30
N SER A 235 -0.77 -15.58 7.47
CA SER A 235 -0.06 -16.05 8.66
C SER A 235 -0.40 -15.25 9.91
N ILE A 236 -0.99 -14.05 9.76
CA ILE A 236 -1.35 -13.16 10.86
C ILE A 236 -2.82 -13.40 11.21
N SER A 237 -3.09 -13.74 12.48
CA SER A 237 -4.45 -14.02 12.93
C SER A 237 -5.33 -12.77 12.92
N GLU A 238 -6.64 -12.92 12.66
CA GLU A 238 -7.61 -11.81 12.71
C GLU A 238 -7.62 -11.13 14.08
N LYS A 239 -7.48 -11.93 15.14
CA LYS A 239 -7.38 -11.39 16.50
C LYS A 239 -6.19 -10.44 16.63
N THR A 240 -5.02 -10.81 16.10
CA THR A 240 -3.81 -9.96 16.14
C THR A 240 -4.02 -8.65 15.38
N ILE A 241 -4.72 -8.71 14.24
CA ILE A 241 -5.06 -7.54 13.43
C ILE A 241 -6.01 -6.63 14.19
N ALA A 242 -7.11 -7.18 14.70
CA ALA A 242 -8.12 -6.42 15.44
C ALA A 242 -7.57 -5.77 16.72
N GLU A 243 -6.58 -6.40 17.39
CA GLU A 243 -5.92 -5.82 18.56
C GLU A 243 -5.07 -4.58 18.20
N GLY A 244 -4.77 -4.34 16.91
CA GLY A 244 -3.97 -3.21 16.47
C GLY A 244 -2.57 -3.17 17.09
N LYS A 245 -2.00 -4.34 17.41
CA LYS A 245 -0.67 -4.49 18.00
C LYS A 245 0.38 -4.76 16.94
N ARG A 246 1.65 -4.57 17.33
CA ARG A 246 2.80 -4.91 16.47
C ARG A 246 2.79 -6.40 16.15
N PHE A 247 2.93 -6.70 14.87
CA PHE A 247 3.21 -8.04 14.40
C PHE A 247 4.33 -8.00 13.36
N VAL A 248 4.99 -9.13 13.14
CA VAL A 248 6.05 -9.25 12.14
C VAL A 248 5.51 -10.11 11.00
N SER A 249 5.26 -9.47 9.84
CA SER A 249 5.05 -10.21 8.60
C SER A 249 6.39 -10.73 8.09
N ARG A 250 6.41 -11.97 7.59
CA ARG A 250 7.61 -12.57 6.97
C ARG A 250 7.60 -12.42 5.44
N HIS A 251 6.49 -12.01 4.87
CA HIS A 251 6.28 -11.91 3.43
C HIS A 251 5.92 -10.48 3.05
N TYR A 252 6.90 -9.71 2.63
CA TYR A 252 6.71 -8.38 2.05
C TYR A 252 6.60 -8.51 0.54
N ARG A 253 5.48 -8.02 -0.04
CA ARG A 253 5.23 -8.05 -1.50
C ARG A 253 6.18 -7.13 -2.25
N ASN A 254 6.42 -5.95 -1.70
CA ASN A 254 7.17 -4.87 -2.33
C ASN A 254 8.33 -4.44 -1.43
N ARG A 255 9.25 -5.37 -1.14
CA ARG A 255 10.33 -5.13 -0.18
C ARG A 255 11.24 -3.99 -0.61
N ARG A 256 11.59 -3.94 -1.88
CA ARG A 256 12.48 -2.92 -2.43
C ARG A 256 11.81 -1.53 -2.44
N LEU A 257 10.50 -1.49 -2.74
CA LEU A 257 9.71 -0.26 -2.59
C LEU A 257 9.77 0.27 -1.15
N GLY A 258 9.62 -0.61 -0.16
CA GLY A 258 9.74 -0.21 1.25
C GLY A 258 11.11 0.39 1.61
N GLU A 259 12.19 -0.13 1.02
CA GLU A 259 13.53 0.44 1.20
C GLU A 259 13.60 1.88 0.64
N PHE A 260 13.04 2.13 -0.56
CA PHE A 260 12.97 3.46 -1.15
C PHE A 260 12.09 4.43 -0.34
N LEU A 261 10.94 3.97 0.15
CA LEU A 261 10.07 4.79 0.99
C LEU A 261 10.77 5.17 2.31
N LYS A 262 11.56 4.26 2.86
CA LYS A 262 12.39 4.53 4.04
C LYS A 262 13.50 5.55 3.75
N GLU A 263 14.18 5.46 2.61
CA GLU A 263 15.19 6.43 2.18
C GLU A 263 14.62 7.85 2.04
N LEU A 264 13.31 7.97 1.78
CA LEU A 264 12.58 9.25 1.71
C LEU A 264 11.96 9.68 3.05
N ASP A 265 12.26 8.99 4.15
CA ASP A 265 11.67 9.20 5.48
C ASP A 265 10.12 9.06 5.50
N LEU A 266 9.55 8.38 4.50
CA LEU A 266 8.12 8.09 4.41
C LEU A 266 7.71 6.82 5.17
N SER A 267 8.66 5.98 5.58
CA SER A 267 8.42 4.74 6.34
C SER A 267 9.58 4.47 7.27
N GLU A 268 9.28 4.07 8.51
CA GLU A 268 10.33 3.69 9.49
C GLU A 268 10.94 2.31 9.25
N GLY A 269 10.26 1.44 8.48
CA GLY A 269 10.79 0.15 8.05
C GLY A 269 10.93 -0.93 9.14
N HIS A 270 10.35 -0.73 10.34
CA HIS A 270 10.51 -1.63 11.50
C HIS A 270 9.24 -2.37 11.90
N SER A 271 8.28 -2.58 10.99
CA SER A 271 6.94 -3.14 11.30
C SER A 271 6.23 -2.32 12.39
N SER A 272 6.40 -1.01 12.36
CA SER A 272 5.88 -0.03 13.33
C SER A 272 4.57 0.62 12.86
N GLY A 273 4.16 0.43 11.62
CA GLY A 273 3.06 1.17 11.01
C GLY A 273 1.77 1.18 11.82
N ILE A 274 1.23 0.01 12.19
CA ILE A 274 0.02 -0.07 13.04
C ILE A 274 0.26 0.54 14.43
N PRO A 275 1.33 0.21 15.15
CA PRO A 275 1.67 0.89 16.41
C PRO A 275 1.79 2.40 16.27
N THR A 276 2.45 2.92 15.24
CA THR A 276 2.62 4.35 15.00
C THR A 276 1.27 5.05 14.81
N ILE A 277 0.36 4.48 14.01
CA ILE A 277 -1.00 5.00 13.86
C ILE A 277 -1.70 5.10 15.21
N GLN A 278 -1.64 4.05 16.04
CA GLN A 278 -2.28 4.04 17.35
C GLN A 278 -1.66 5.05 18.33
N GLU A 279 -0.34 5.17 18.32
CA GLU A 279 0.40 6.10 19.18
C GLU A 279 0.08 7.56 18.85
N GLU A 280 0.01 7.92 17.56
CA GLU A 280 -0.33 9.27 17.12
C GLU A 280 -1.79 9.63 17.45
N LEU A 281 -2.71 8.67 17.33
CA LEU A 281 -4.09 8.85 17.77
C LEU A 281 -4.17 9.05 19.29
N GLU A 282 -3.46 8.25 20.08
CA GLU A 282 -3.41 8.37 21.54
C GLU A 282 -2.84 9.72 21.99
N LYS A 283 -1.74 10.17 21.38
CA LYS A 283 -1.14 11.51 21.64
C LYS A 283 -2.13 12.64 21.38
N ASN A 284 -2.97 12.51 20.36
CA ASN A 284 -4.00 13.49 20.01
C ASN A 284 -5.25 13.41 20.91
N GLY A 285 -5.41 12.35 21.69
CA GLY A 285 -6.64 12.07 22.45
C GLY A 285 -7.78 11.53 21.58
N SER A 286 -7.48 11.02 20.40
CA SER A 286 -8.43 10.41 19.48
C SER A 286 -8.74 8.96 19.86
N PRO A 287 -9.91 8.42 19.46
CA PRO A 287 -10.17 6.99 19.57
C PRO A 287 -9.16 6.17 18.74
N ARG A 288 -9.00 4.90 19.10
CA ARG A 288 -8.10 3.99 18.42
C ARG A 288 -8.56 3.71 16.99
N ALA A 289 -7.60 3.57 16.07
CA ALA A 289 -7.89 3.04 14.73
C ALA A 289 -8.32 1.58 14.80
N GLU A 290 -9.18 1.20 13.86
CA GLU A 290 -9.69 -0.15 13.69
C GLU A 290 -9.15 -0.75 12.38
N PHE A 291 -8.82 -2.04 12.42
CA PHE A 291 -8.19 -2.75 11.30
C PHE A 291 -9.05 -3.93 10.92
N PHE A 292 -9.51 -3.97 9.68
CA PHE A 292 -10.40 -4.99 9.16
C PHE A 292 -9.81 -5.66 7.93
N THR A 293 -10.06 -6.94 7.82
CA THR A 293 -9.81 -7.72 6.61
C THR A 293 -10.90 -8.77 6.48
N ASP A 294 -11.22 -9.17 5.26
CA ASP A 294 -12.16 -10.25 5.01
C ASP A 294 -11.53 -11.64 5.22
N GLU A 295 -12.36 -12.69 5.34
CA GLU A 295 -11.91 -14.08 5.54
C GLU A 295 -10.94 -14.55 4.43
N ASP A 296 -11.17 -14.11 3.21
CA ASP A 296 -10.36 -14.44 2.05
C ASP A 296 -9.07 -13.59 1.93
N ARG A 297 -8.89 -12.59 2.79
CA ARG A 297 -7.77 -11.65 2.77
C ARG A 297 -7.65 -10.89 1.45
N ARG A 298 -8.78 -10.50 0.87
CA ARG A 298 -8.83 -9.75 -0.39
C ARG A 298 -8.63 -8.27 -0.22
N ALA A 299 -8.98 -7.74 0.97
CA ALA A 299 -8.85 -6.33 1.29
C ALA A 299 -8.31 -6.12 2.70
N MET A 300 -7.65 -5.00 2.90
CA MET A 300 -7.33 -4.43 4.21
C MET A 300 -7.96 -3.06 4.28
N ARG A 301 -8.73 -2.81 5.34
CA ARG A 301 -9.32 -1.50 5.65
C ARG A 301 -8.79 -1.01 6.99
N ILE A 302 -8.29 0.21 6.99
CA ILE A 302 -7.90 0.96 8.18
C ILE A 302 -8.95 2.04 8.37
N ARG A 303 -9.70 1.98 9.49
CA ARG A 303 -10.66 3.00 9.90
C ARG A 303 -10.02 3.89 10.95
N ILE A 304 -9.89 5.16 10.65
CA ILE A 304 -9.35 6.18 11.54
C ILE A 304 -10.50 7.07 12.00
N PRO A 305 -10.94 6.97 13.28
CA PRO A 305 -12.04 7.77 13.79
C PRO A 305 -11.65 9.23 13.94
N ILE A 306 -12.63 10.12 13.75
CA ILE A 306 -12.48 11.54 14.05
C ILE A 306 -12.31 11.77 15.56
N HIS A 307 -11.57 12.81 15.95
CA HIS A 307 -11.48 13.20 17.36
C HIS A 307 -12.87 13.67 17.87
N PRO A 308 -13.36 13.18 19.05
CA PRO A 308 -14.71 13.44 19.52
C PRO A 308 -15.10 14.92 19.62
N ALA A 309 -14.15 15.79 19.91
CA ALA A 309 -14.41 17.24 20.01
C ALA A 309 -14.86 17.89 18.67
N PHE A 310 -14.77 17.17 17.55
CA PHE A 310 -15.24 17.64 16.24
C PHE A 310 -16.62 17.09 15.87
N LEU A 311 -17.13 16.07 16.56
CA LEU A 311 -18.48 15.53 16.39
C LEU A 311 -19.56 16.39 17.08
N GLU A 312 -19.19 17.25 18.02
CA GLU A 312 -20.13 18.05 18.82
C GLU A 312 -20.55 19.35 18.16
N GLU A 313 -19.94 19.73 17.03
CA GLU A 313 -20.22 21.00 16.35
C GLU A 313 -21.38 20.93 15.32
N ASP A 314 -21.81 19.73 14.93
CA ASP A 314 -22.90 19.51 13.97
C ASP A 314 -24.29 19.33 14.63
N LYS A 315 -24.42 19.75 15.89
CA LYS A 315 -25.69 19.85 16.62
C LYS A 315 -25.95 21.32 16.97
#